data_2ec53ff9339cd556435ff4236966c1ce
#
_entry.id   2ec53ff9339cd556435ff4236966c1ce
#
_cell.length_a   1.000
_cell.length_b   1.000
_cell.length_c   1.000
_cell.angle_alpha   90.00
_cell.angle_beta   90.00
_cell.angle_gamma   90.00
#
_symmetry.space_group_name_H-M   'P 1'
#
loop_
_entity.id
_entity.type
_entity.pdbx_description
1 polymer ?
#
loop_
_entity_poly.entity_id
_entity_poly.type
_entity_poly.pdbx_seq_one_letter_code
_entity_poly.pdbx_strand_id
1 'polypeptide(L)'
;MHWAPERDWGREAVLKTYDREPRKTETAPFTEEDRRTVMENLEQNVLATARANPQVTFYYFIPPYSISWWDSELMAKGEFERQMEGYRLMARMLLECKNIRLFAFDDQFDITCNLDHYMDVIHYSEDTGDQLLEWMAAGEHMLTDDTVDFYFDRITDFYANYDYDSIYE
;
A
#
# COMPACT_ATOMS: atom_id res chain seq x y z
N MET A 1 -5.02 14.58 -20.95
CA MET A 1 -4.71 15.84 -20.23
C MET A 1 -3.56 15.48 -19.28
N HIS A 2 -2.31 15.85 -19.63
CA HIS A 2 -1.16 15.54 -18.76
C HIS A 2 -1.28 16.35 -17.47
N TRP A 3 -1.53 15.68 -16.39
CA TRP A 3 -1.81 16.31 -15.09
C TRP A 3 -0.58 17.01 -14.48
N ALA A 4 0.63 16.61 -14.87
CA ALA A 4 1.88 17.18 -14.40
C ALA A 4 2.96 17.21 -15.49
N PRO A 5 2.82 18.08 -16.51
CA PRO A 5 3.72 18.06 -17.67
C PRO A 5 5.16 18.52 -17.42
N GLU A 6 5.50 19.00 -16.23
CA GLU A 6 6.79 19.59 -15.90
C GLU A 6 7.44 18.99 -14.62
N ARG A 7 6.99 17.83 -14.15
CA ARG A 7 7.61 17.19 -12.99
C ARG A 7 8.69 16.21 -13.41
N ASP A 8 9.80 16.24 -12.71
CA ASP A 8 10.87 15.26 -12.83
C ASP A 8 10.33 13.88 -12.41
N TRP A 9 10.72 12.85 -13.13
CA TRP A 9 10.39 11.45 -12.85
C TRP A 9 11.67 10.65 -12.64
N GLY A 10 11.52 9.49 -12.03
CA GLY A 10 12.58 8.53 -11.85
C GLY A 10 13.36 8.71 -10.57
N ARG A 11 14.34 7.83 -10.38
CA ARG A 11 15.16 7.72 -9.18
C ARG A 11 15.69 9.05 -8.67
N GLU A 12 16.23 9.91 -9.56
CA GLU A 12 16.79 11.20 -9.15
C GLU A 12 15.72 12.14 -8.57
N ALA A 13 14.51 12.12 -9.14
CA ALA A 13 13.39 12.92 -8.65
C ALA A 13 12.95 12.45 -7.26
N VAL A 14 12.79 11.14 -7.09
CA VAL A 14 12.42 10.53 -5.80
C VAL A 14 13.46 10.87 -4.74
N LEU A 15 14.75 10.67 -5.03
CA LEU A 15 15.83 10.92 -4.06
C LEU A 15 15.99 12.39 -3.65
N LYS A 16 15.53 13.34 -4.48
CA LYS A 16 15.45 14.77 -4.10
C LYS A 16 14.36 15.04 -3.04
N THR A 17 13.32 14.23 -3.01
CA THR A 17 12.18 14.39 -2.09
C THR A 17 12.22 13.42 -0.91
N TYR A 18 13.13 12.46 -0.97
CA TYR A 18 13.30 11.43 0.03
C TYR A 18 14.36 11.87 1.06
N ASP A 19 13.91 12.12 2.27
CA ASP A 19 14.78 12.48 3.39
C ASP A 19 14.92 11.27 4.32
N ARG A 20 16.12 10.72 4.35
CA ARG A 20 16.42 9.55 5.16
C ARG A 20 16.71 9.96 6.59
N GLU A 21 15.75 9.72 7.46
CA GLU A 21 15.94 9.90 8.89
C GLU A 21 16.58 8.66 9.56
N PRO A 22 17.29 8.85 10.67
CA PRO A 22 17.76 7.72 11.48
C PRO A 22 16.58 6.88 11.96
N ARG A 23 16.68 5.56 11.79
CA ARG A 23 15.64 4.63 12.23
C ARG A 23 15.46 4.68 13.74
N LYS A 24 14.21 4.73 14.18
CA LYS A 24 13.87 4.53 15.58
C LYS A 24 14.21 3.10 16.01
N THR A 25 14.72 2.95 17.21
CA THR A 25 15.02 1.65 17.82
C THR A 25 13.77 0.99 18.43
N GLU A 26 12.74 1.79 18.70
CA GLU A 26 11.49 1.32 19.26
C GLU A 26 10.43 1.23 18.18
N THR A 27 9.70 0.12 18.14
CA THR A 27 8.58 -0.09 17.24
C THR A 27 7.27 0.26 17.96
N ALA A 28 6.34 0.89 17.23
CA ALA A 28 5.02 1.20 17.73
C ALA A 28 4.13 -0.06 17.66
N PRO A 29 3.57 -0.51 18.79
CA PRO A 29 2.64 -1.63 18.78
C PRO A 29 1.29 -1.22 18.19
N PHE A 30 0.60 -2.17 17.57
CA PHE A 30 -0.81 -1.99 17.19
C PHE A 30 -1.70 -2.12 18.44
N THR A 31 -2.29 -1.01 18.88
CA THR A 31 -3.06 -0.95 20.11
C THR A 31 -4.54 -1.25 19.91
N GLU A 32 -5.28 -1.46 21.00
CA GLU A 32 -6.75 -1.58 20.95
C GLU A 32 -7.43 -0.26 20.49
N GLU A 33 -6.79 0.88 20.72
CA GLU A 33 -7.26 2.16 20.18
C GLU A 33 -7.09 2.24 18.66
N ASP A 34 -5.96 1.78 18.14
CA ASP A 34 -5.74 1.67 16.69
C ASP A 34 -6.76 0.74 16.06
N ARG A 35 -6.96 -0.43 16.66
CA ARG A 35 -7.97 -1.40 16.20
C ARG A 35 -9.35 -0.77 16.11
N ARG A 36 -9.78 -0.11 17.16
CA ARG A 36 -11.06 0.58 17.20
C ARG A 36 -11.15 1.65 16.13
N THR A 37 -10.11 2.46 15.97
CA THR A 37 -10.05 3.53 14.96
C THR A 37 -10.19 2.99 13.55
N VAL A 38 -9.46 1.92 13.22
CA VAL A 38 -9.55 1.25 11.91
C VAL A 38 -10.96 0.72 11.70
N MET A 39 -11.52 0.02 12.68
CA MET A 39 -12.87 -0.58 12.57
C MET A 39 -13.96 0.49 12.38
N GLU A 40 -13.96 1.53 13.20
CA GLU A 40 -14.95 2.61 13.13
C GLU A 40 -14.84 3.38 11.82
N ASN A 41 -13.62 3.68 11.37
CA ASN A 41 -13.40 4.39 10.11
C ASN A 41 -13.89 3.57 8.90
N LEU A 42 -13.54 2.31 8.83
CA LEU A 42 -14.00 1.43 7.74
C LEU A 42 -15.51 1.23 7.77
N GLU A 43 -16.09 1.02 8.94
CA GLU A 43 -17.55 0.85 9.06
C GLU A 43 -18.29 2.09 8.56
N GLN A 44 -17.89 3.28 9.01
CA GLN A 44 -18.56 4.52 8.67
C GLN A 44 -18.38 4.95 7.20
N ASN A 45 -17.17 4.82 6.68
CA ASN A 45 -16.80 5.43 5.40
C ASN A 45 -16.87 4.46 4.21
N VAL A 46 -16.82 3.14 4.46
CA VAL A 46 -16.72 2.14 3.40
C VAL A 46 -17.84 1.11 3.52
N LEU A 47 -17.88 0.34 4.61
CA LEU A 47 -18.73 -0.84 4.72
C LEU A 47 -20.22 -0.49 4.78
N ALA A 48 -20.59 0.58 5.49
CA ALA A 48 -21.98 1.06 5.53
C ALA A 48 -22.48 1.42 4.11
N THR A 49 -21.63 2.09 3.31
CA THR A 49 -21.96 2.43 1.92
C THR A 49 -22.08 1.20 1.04
N ALA A 50 -21.12 0.26 1.15
CA ALA A 50 -21.15 -0.98 0.37
C ALA A 50 -22.40 -1.81 0.68
N ARG A 51 -22.73 -2.00 1.96
CA ARG A 51 -23.91 -2.75 2.40
C ARG A 51 -25.23 -2.10 2.00
N ALA A 52 -25.28 -0.75 1.99
CA ALA A 52 -26.47 -0.01 1.54
C ALA A 52 -26.69 -0.08 0.02
N ASN A 53 -25.68 -0.48 -0.76
CA ASN A 53 -25.74 -0.55 -2.22
C ASN A 53 -25.29 -1.94 -2.75
N PRO A 54 -25.99 -3.03 -2.40
CA PRO A 54 -25.57 -4.39 -2.74
C PRO A 54 -25.55 -4.67 -4.24
N GLN A 55 -26.20 -3.85 -5.05
CA GLN A 55 -26.21 -3.91 -6.52
C GLN A 55 -24.98 -3.26 -7.18
N VAL A 56 -24.15 -2.55 -6.40
CA VAL A 56 -22.92 -1.89 -6.86
C VAL A 56 -21.72 -2.75 -6.47
N THR A 57 -20.83 -3.01 -7.40
CA THR A 57 -19.53 -3.59 -7.09
C THR A 57 -18.53 -2.47 -6.83
N PHE A 58 -17.92 -2.50 -5.66
CA PHE A 58 -16.88 -1.55 -5.27
C PHE A 58 -15.51 -2.17 -5.48
N TYR A 59 -14.63 -1.46 -6.15
CA TYR A 59 -13.24 -1.84 -6.37
C TYR A 59 -12.36 -0.98 -5.47
N TYR A 60 -11.66 -1.62 -4.55
CA TYR A 60 -10.65 -1.01 -3.69
C TYR A 60 -9.30 -1.61 -3.99
N PHE A 61 -8.26 -0.84 -3.83
CA PHE A 61 -6.90 -1.37 -3.96
C PHE A 61 -5.94 -0.73 -2.98
N ILE A 62 -4.93 -1.51 -2.58
CA ILE A 62 -3.75 -1.05 -1.85
C ILE A 62 -2.71 -0.72 -2.92
N PRO A 63 -2.29 0.56 -3.05
CA PRO A 63 -1.39 1.00 -4.11
C PRO A 63 0.05 0.52 -3.86
N PRO A 64 0.85 0.33 -4.92
CA PRO A 64 2.26 -0.03 -4.78
C PRO A 64 3.07 1.21 -4.41
N TYR A 65 3.17 1.53 -3.12
CA TYR A 65 4.06 2.59 -2.67
C TYR A 65 5.53 2.22 -2.86
N SER A 66 6.36 3.22 -3.19
CA SER A 66 7.77 2.97 -3.46
C SER A 66 8.52 2.44 -2.24
N ILE A 67 9.63 1.74 -2.49
CA ILE A 67 10.51 1.27 -1.42
C ILE A 67 11.02 2.42 -0.52
N SER A 68 11.15 3.64 -1.07
CA SER A 68 11.51 4.82 -0.31
C SER A 68 10.42 5.25 0.67
N TRP A 69 9.13 5.04 0.33
CA TRP A 69 8.03 5.28 1.26
C TRP A 69 8.06 4.28 2.42
N TRP A 70 8.31 3.00 2.14
CA TRP A 70 8.45 1.99 3.18
C TRP A 70 9.57 2.32 4.16
N ASP A 71 10.71 2.83 3.66
CA ASP A 71 11.80 3.28 4.54
C ASP A 71 11.43 4.51 5.36
N SER A 72 11.05 5.62 4.69
CA SER A 72 10.86 6.92 5.36
C SER A 72 9.63 6.96 6.26
N GLU A 73 8.53 6.35 5.83
CA GLU A 73 7.27 6.47 6.55
C GLU A 73 7.07 5.37 7.60
N LEU A 74 7.58 4.19 7.35
CA LEU A 74 7.34 3.05 8.24
C LEU A 74 8.59 2.63 9.02
N MET A 75 9.68 2.29 8.32
CA MET A 75 10.86 1.75 8.99
C MET A 75 11.56 2.80 9.84
N ALA A 76 11.80 4.01 9.30
CA ALA A 76 12.44 5.09 10.04
C ALA A 76 11.62 5.55 11.25
N LYS A 77 10.28 5.53 11.14
CA LYS A 77 9.36 5.94 12.21
C LYS A 77 9.02 4.83 13.21
N GLY A 78 9.44 3.59 12.96
CA GLY A 78 9.10 2.44 13.80
C GLY A 78 7.62 2.05 13.72
N GLU A 79 6.94 2.38 12.61
CA GLU A 79 5.50 2.17 12.42
C GLU A 79 5.17 0.91 11.60
N PHE A 80 6.19 0.18 11.14
CA PHE A 80 6.01 -0.92 10.19
C PHE A 80 5.06 -2.01 10.70
N GLU A 81 5.30 -2.55 11.89
CA GLU A 81 4.46 -3.61 12.47
C GLU A 81 3.03 -3.13 12.69
N ARG A 82 2.87 -1.92 13.20
CA ARG A 82 1.58 -1.28 13.42
C ARG A 82 0.79 -1.12 12.12
N GLN A 83 1.46 -0.70 11.04
CA GLN A 83 0.85 -0.57 9.73
C GLN A 83 0.41 -1.92 9.16
N MET A 84 1.26 -2.97 9.27
CA MET A 84 0.94 -4.30 8.78
C MET A 84 -0.29 -4.89 9.49
N GLU A 85 -0.38 -4.77 10.80
CA GLU A 85 -1.56 -5.21 11.56
C GLU A 85 -2.82 -4.44 11.17
N GLY A 86 -2.70 -3.11 10.97
CA GLY A 86 -3.79 -2.26 10.50
C GLY A 86 -4.28 -2.67 9.11
N TYR A 87 -3.36 -2.94 8.18
CA TYR A 87 -3.69 -3.39 6.83
C TYR A 87 -4.35 -4.77 6.81
N ARG A 88 -3.87 -5.73 7.62
CA ARG A 88 -4.51 -7.04 7.76
C ARG A 88 -5.95 -6.92 8.26
N LEU A 89 -6.17 -6.13 9.29
CA LEU A 89 -7.51 -5.88 9.83
C LEU A 89 -8.42 -5.24 8.78
N MET A 90 -7.94 -4.19 8.11
CA MET A 90 -8.68 -3.52 7.03
C MET A 90 -9.07 -4.50 5.92
N ALA A 91 -8.12 -5.28 5.42
CA ALA A 91 -8.37 -6.22 4.34
C ALA A 91 -9.42 -7.28 4.72
N ARG A 92 -9.31 -7.86 5.91
CA ARG A 92 -10.30 -8.84 6.40
C ARG A 92 -11.70 -8.25 6.50
N MET A 93 -11.83 -7.05 7.02
CA MET A 93 -13.13 -6.36 7.11
C MET A 93 -13.72 -6.07 5.72
N LEU A 94 -12.91 -5.66 4.76
CA LEU A 94 -13.35 -5.41 3.39
C LEU A 94 -13.83 -6.70 2.71
N LEU A 95 -13.15 -7.81 2.92
CA LEU A 95 -13.51 -9.12 2.35
C LEU A 95 -14.82 -9.69 2.90
N GLU A 96 -15.30 -9.24 4.07
CA GLU A 96 -16.64 -9.61 4.57
C GLU A 96 -17.79 -9.11 3.67
N CYS A 97 -17.55 -8.06 2.89
CA CYS A 97 -18.55 -7.48 1.99
C CYS A 97 -18.46 -8.11 0.59
N LYS A 98 -19.45 -8.93 0.23
CA LYS A 98 -19.49 -9.69 -1.05
C LYS A 98 -19.45 -8.84 -2.31
N ASN A 99 -19.83 -7.57 -2.22
CA ASN A 99 -19.80 -6.61 -3.33
C ASN A 99 -18.57 -5.69 -3.30
N ILE A 100 -17.58 -5.99 -2.45
CA ILE A 100 -16.25 -5.38 -2.49
C ILE A 100 -15.29 -6.34 -3.19
N ARG A 101 -14.49 -5.81 -4.10
CA ARG A 101 -13.32 -6.45 -4.70
C ARG A 101 -12.09 -5.69 -4.25
N LEU A 102 -11.25 -6.36 -3.47
CA LEU A 102 -10.03 -5.81 -2.93
C LEU A 102 -8.83 -6.33 -3.72
N PHE A 103 -8.02 -5.40 -4.23
CA PHE A 103 -6.77 -5.69 -4.91
C PHE A 103 -5.60 -5.16 -4.07
N ALA A 104 -4.43 -5.73 -4.25
CA ALA A 104 -3.25 -5.27 -3.53
C ALA A 104 -1.99 -5.45 -4.38
N PHE A 105 -1.14 -4.41 -4.41
CA PHE A 105 -0.02 -4.32 -5.33
C PHE A 105 1.33 -4.08 -4.65
N ASP A 106 1.39 -4.05 -3.32
CA ASP A 106 2.66 -3.90 -2.59
C ASP A 106 3.63 -5.07 -2.79
N ASP A 107 3.13 -6.22 -3.27
CA ASP A 107 3.95 -7.38 -3.61
C ASP A 107 4.48 -7.36 -5.05
N GLN A 108 4.23 -6.28 -5.78
CA GLN A 108 4.79 -6.05 -7.11
C GLN A 108 6.18 -5.40 -6.98
N PHE A 109 7.14 -6.20 -6.51
CA PHE A 109 8.48 -5.73 -6.12
C PHE A 109 9.25 -5.11 -7.29
N ASP A 110 9.01 -5.55 -8.53
CA ASP A 110 9.59 -4.95 -9.73
C ASP A 110 9.13 -3.50 -9.95
N ILE A 111 7.94 -3.15 -9.43
CA ILE A 111 7.43 -1.78 -9.44
C ILE A 111 7.92 -1.06 -8.18
N THR A 112 7.60 -1.58 -6.99
CA THR A 112 7.85 -0.86 -5.73
C THR A 112 9.32 -0.58 -5.47
N CYS A 113 10.24 -1.44 -5.94
CA CYS A 113 11.68 -1.25 -5.79
C CYS A 113 12.34 -0.49 -6.95
N ASN A 114 11.63 -0.26 -8.05
CA ASN A 114 12.15 0.52 -9.17
C ASN A 114 11.66 1.97 -9.11
N LEU A 115 12.50 2.86 -8.60
CA LEU A 115 12.16 4.27 -8.42
C LEU A 115 11.90 5.02 -9.74
N ASP A 116 12.24 4.45 -10.90
CA ASP A 116 11.93 5.05 -12.19
C ASP A 116 10.42 5.08 -12.50
N HIS A 117 9.64 4.31 -11.78
CA HIS A 117 8.18 4.38 -11.84
C HIS A 117 7.55 5.55 -11.06
N TYR A 118 8.35 6.34 -10.32
CA TYR A 118 7.82 7.33 -9.39
C TYR A 118 8.36 8.74 -9.66
N MET A 119 7.59 9.76 -9.27
CA MET A 119 8.06 11.16 -9.24
C MET A 119 8.43 11.62 -7.83
N ASP A 120 7.97 10.94 -6.81
CA ASP A 120 8.30 11.12 -5.39
C ASP A 120 8.10 9.78 -4.66
N VAL A 121 8.10 9.77 -3.34
CA VAL A 121 8.02 8.52 -2.56
C VAL A 121 6.69 7.76 -2.71
N ILE A 122 5.61 8.39 -3.20
CA ILE A 122 4.27 7.77 -3.28
C ILE A 122 3.61 7.80 -4.66
N HIS A 123 3.93 8.81 -5.49
CA HIS A 123 3.21 8.98 -6.75
C HIS A 123 3.90 8.21 -7.89
N TYR A 124 3.24 7.17 -8.34
CA TYR A 124 3.69 6.37 -9.48
C TYR A 124 3.22 6.96 -10.82
N SER A 125 3.85 6.53 -11.91
CA SER A 125 3.61 6.99 -13.27
C SER A 125 2.22 6.62 -13.80
N GLU A 126 1.77 7.32 -14.85
CA GLU A 126 0.56 7.01 -15.60
C GLU A 126 0.60 5.57 -16.14
N ASP A 127 1.74 5.16 -16.71
CA ASP A 127 1.92 3.80 -17.24
C ASP A 127 1.74 2.73 -16.13
N THR A 128 2.25 2.99 -14.94
CA THR A 128 2.01 2.11 -13.78
C THR A 128 0.54 2.10 -13.42
N GLY A 129 -0.11 3.27 -13.38
CA GLY A 129 -1.54 3.37 -13.10
C GLY A 129 -2.40 2.59 -14.10
N ASP A 130 -2.09 2.68 -15.39
CA ASP A 130 -2.76 1.94 -16.45
C ASP A 130 -2.58 0.43 -16.27
N GLN A 131 -1.37 -0.02 -15.94
CA GLN A 131 -1.09 -1.44 -15.65
C GLN A 131 -1.91 -1.97 -14.47
N LEU A 132 -2.03 -1.18 -13.38
CA LEU A 132 -2.87 -1.58 -12.23
C LEU A 132 -4.34 -1.75 -12.65
N LEU A 133 -4.86 -0.84 -13.47
CA LEU A 133 -6.24 -0.91 -13.96
C LEU A 133 -6.46 -2.12 -14.89
N GLU A 134 -5.49 -2.47 -15.73
CA GLU A 134 -5.54 -3.68 -16.56
C GLU A 134 -5.58 -4.95 -15.70
N TRP A 135 -4.73 -5.05 -14.69
CA TRP A 135 -4.75 -6.17 -13.74
C TRP A 135 -6.06 -6.27 -12.98
N MET A 136 -6.58 -5.14 -12.49
CA MET A 136 -7.88 -5.12 -11.82
C MET A 136 -9.01 -5.57 -12.74
N ALA A 137 -8.99 -5.15 -14.00
CA ALA A 137 -9.98 -5.56 -14.99
C ALA A 137 -9.89 -7.06 -15.32
N ALA A 138 -8.68 -7.62 -15.33
CA ALA A 138 -8.44 -9.06 -15.50
C ALA A 138 -8.75 -9.88 -14.23
N GLY A 139 -8.93 -9.24 -13.07
CA GLY A 139 -9.10 -9.91 -11.78
C GLY A 139 -7.78 -10.42 -11.19
N GLU A 140 -6.65 -9.96 -11.70
CA GLU A 140 -5.34 -10.29 -11.18
C GLU A 140 -5.05 -9.50 -9.89
N HIS A 141 -4.23 -10.05 -9.00
CA HIS A 141 -3.89 -9.47 -7.69
C HIS A 141 -5.09 -9.19 -6.77
N MET A 142 -6.23 -9.84 -7.02
CA MET A 142 -7.39 -9.74 -6.15
C MET A 142 -7.17 -10.59 -4.89
N LEU A 143 -7.32 -9.96 -3.73
CA LEU A 143 -7.29 -10.65 -2.44
C LEU A 143 -8.60 -11.38 -2.19
N THR A 144 -8.49 -12.55 -1.56
CA THR A 144 -9.59 -13.39 -1.10
C THR A 144 -9.33 -13.85 0.33
N ASP A 145 -10.31 -14.45 0.99
CA ASP A 145 -10.13 -15.05 2.32
C ASP A 145 -9.00 -16.09 2.33
N ASP A 146 -8.79 -16.81 1.22
CA ASP A 146 -7.76 -17.85 1.11
C ASP A 146 -6.35 -17.30 0.86
N THR A 147 -6.23 -16.08 0.32
CA THR A 147 -4.94 -15.51 -0.12
C THR A 147 -4.44 -14.37 0.75
N VAL A 148 -5.31 -13.73 1.51
CA VAL A 148 -5.00 -12.50 2.26
C VAL A 148 -3.86 -12.68 3.26
N ASP A 149 -3.81 -13.79 3.98
CA ASP A 149 -2.75 -14.03 4.95
C ASP A 149 -1.41 -14.26 4.28
N PHE A 150 -1.38 -15.10 3.24
CA PHE A 150 -0.16 -15.35 2.47
C PHE A 150 0.39 -14.06 1.85
N TYR A 151 -0.50 -13.20 1.33
CA TYR A 151 -0.11 -11.90 0.79
C TYR A 151 0.60 -11.04 1.85
N PHE A 152 -0.04 -10.86 3.01
CA PHE A 152 0.54 -10.04 4.07
C PHE A 152 1.78 -10.64 4.69
N ASP A 153 1.88 -11.95 4.81
CA ASP A 153 3.12 -12.61 5.28
C ASP A 153 4.27 -12.35 4.31
N ARG A 154 4.00 -12.48 3.00
CA ARG A 154 4.99 -12.23 1.94
C ARG A 154 5.52 -10.79 1.95
N ILE A 155 4.64 -9.80 1.98
CA ILE A 155 5.09 -8.40 1.99
C ILE A 155 5.75 -8.01 3.32
N THR A 156 5.27 -8.56 4.43
CA THR A 156 5.89 -8.34 5.75
C THR A 156 7.32 -8.87 5.76
N ASP A 157 7.53 -10.11 5.30
CA ASP A 157 8.87 -10.70 5.25
C ASP A 157 9.79 -9.92 4.31
N PHE A 158 9.31 -9.55 3.13
CA PHE A 158 10.09 -8.81 2.16
C PHE A 158 10.55 -7.45 2.70
N TYR A 159 9.61 -6.59 3.12
CA TYR A 159 9.93 -5.24 3.56
C TYR A 159 10.68 -5.19 4.90
N ALA A 160 10.44 -6.14 5.81
CA ALA A 160 11.20 -6.22 7.05
C ALA A 160 12.68 -6.55 6.83
N ASN A 161 13.01 -7.33 5.78
CA ASN A 161 14.35 -7.80 5.48
C ASN A 161 15.03 -7.09 4.30
N TYR A 162 14.36 -6.10 3.68
CA TYR A 162 14.91 -5.37 2.54
C TYR A 162 16.16 -4.58 2.93
N ASP A 163 17.17 -4.60 2.06
CA ASP A 163 18.37 -3.77 2.20
C ASP A 163 18.09 -2.34 1.73
N TYR A 164 17.60 -1.52 2.64
CA TYR A 164 17.28 -0.12 2.34
C TYR A 164 18.51 0.76 2.07
N ASP A 165 19.72 0.29 2.40
CA ASP A 165 20.95 1.01 2.06
C ASP A 165 21.16 0.99 0.56
N SER A 166 20.72 -0.06 -0.13
CA SER A 166 20.79 -0.20 -1.58
C SER A 166 20.03 0.87 -2.36
N ILE A 167 19.10 1.57 -1.71
CA ILE A 167 18.38 2.71 -2.34
C ILE A 167 19.36 3.84 -2.71
N TYR A 168 20.53 3.93 -2.07
CA TYR A 168 21.49 5.00 -2.29
C TYR A 168 22.67 4.61 -3.18
N GLU A 169 22.80 3.34 -3.54
CA GLU A 169 23.82 2.82 -4.44
C GLU A 169 23.43 2.96 -5.92
#